data_f22c2565c79a5fed9d104c55cb3b8904
#
_entry.id   f22c2565c79a5fed9d104c55cb3b8904
#
_cell.length_a   1.000
_cell.length_b   1.000
_cell.length_c   1.000
_cell.angle_alpha   90.00
_cell.angle_beta   90.00
_cell.angle_gamma   90.00
#
_symmetry.space_group_name_H-M   'P 1'
#
loop_
_entity.id
_entity.type
_entity.pdbx_description
1 polymer ?
#
loop_
_entity_poly.entity_id
_entity_poly.type
_entity_poly.pdbx_seq_one_letter_code
_entity_poly.pdbx_strand_id
1 'polypeptide(L)'
;MKNKKTYHESAKLHVTGTAKYIDDIETDNRIIRGFVFKSEFAHAKILSFDLSEAKKVKGVHAIVSYKDIPGENQMGPVIHDEEVLASQKVGFIGQAIFLIAAENEEIANEAIG
;
A
#
# COMPACT_ATOMS: atom_id res chain seq x y z
N MET A 1 -8.37 16.94 45.17
CA MET A 1 -8.31 16.17 43.94
C MET A 1 -6.87 15.85 43.60
N LYS A 2 -6.52 14.59 43.56
CA LYS A 2 -5.21 14.20 43.04
C LYS A 2 -5.27 14.32 41.51
N ASN A 3 -4.50 15.20 40.92
CA ASN A 3 -4.34 15.25 39.46
C ASN A 3 -3.68 13.96 38.98
N LYS A 4 -4.48 13.09 38.41
CA LYS A 4 -3.96 11.87 37.79
C LYS A 4 -3.28 12.25 36.48
N LYS A 5 -1.95 12.16 36.44
CA LYS A 5 -1.21 12.36 35.19
C LYS A 5 -1.62 11.27 34.21
N THR A 6 -2.18 11.68 33.07
CA THR A 6 -2.45 10.77 31.94
C THR A 6 -1.23 10.73 31.04
N TYR A 7 -0.71 9.55 30.80
CA TYR A 7 0.41 9.31 29.90
C TYR A 7 -0.10 8.69 28.61
N HIS A 8 0.61 8.93 27.51
CA HIS A 8 0.38 8.20 26.28
C HIS A 8 0.50 6.69 26.54
N GLU A 9 -0.33 5.87 25.90
CA GLU A 9 -0.36 4.41 26.14
C GLU A 9 1.01 3.74 25.97
N SER A 10 1.81 4.21 25.02
CA SER A 10 3.15 3.66 24.73
C SER A 10 4.27 4.37 25.49
N ALA A 11 3.98 5.36 26.37
CA ALA A 11 5.02 6.17 27.00
C ALA A 11 6.05 5.34 27.76
N LYS A 12 5.62 4.31 28.50
CA LYS A 12 6.50 3.39 29.21
C LYS A 12 7.44 2.63 28.25
N LEU A 13 6.91 2.19 27.11
CA LEU A 13 7.69 1.45 26.11
C LEU A 13 8.74 2.35 25.46
N HIS A 14 8.39 3.59 25.14
CA HIS A 14 9.34 4.57 24.57
C HIS A 14 10.46 4.92 25.55
N VAL A 15 10.14 5.15 26.81
CA VAL A 15 11.13 5.51 27.86
C VAL A 15 12.06 4.34 28.13
N THR A 16 11.57 3.10 28.11
CA THR A 16 12.38 1.90 28.37
C THR A 16 13.10 1.37 27.13
N GLY A 17 12.86 1.96 25.96
CA GLY A 17 13.44 1.49 24.70
C GLY A 17 12.83 0.20 24.15
N THR A 18 11.67 -0.20 24.68
CA THR A 18 10.98 -1.44 24.27
C THR A 18 9.86 -1.20 23.26
N ALA A 19 9.55 0.07 22.96
CA ALA A 19 8.56 0.40 21.93
C ALA A 19 9.07 -0.08 20.55
N LYS A 20 8.18 -0.69 19.78
CA LYS A 20 8.47 -1.15 18.43
C LYS A 20 7.70 -0.32 17.41
N TYR A 21 8.42 0.22 16.43
CA TYR A 21 7.83 0.78 15.23
C TYR A 21 7.58 -0.34 14.21
N ILE A 22 6.86 -0.05 13.14
CA ILE A 22 6.54 -1.07 12.11
C ILE A 22 7.80 -1.76 11.58
N ASP A 23 8.86 -0.99 11.32
CA ASP A 23 10.13 -1.54 10.80
C ASP A 23 10.90 -2.39 11.82
N ASP A 24 10.62 -2.22 13.13
CA ASP A 24 11.25 -2.96 14.21
C ASP A 24 10.57 -4.30 14.51
N ILE A 25 9.41 -4.53 13.93
CA ILE A 25 8.66 -5.77 14.13
C ILE A 25 9.30 -6.87 13.28
N GLU A 26 9.73 -7.94 13.94
CA GLU A 26 10.25 -9.10 13.24
C GLU A 26 9.17 -9.75 12.39
N THR A 27 9.49 -9.99 11.11
CA THR A 27 8.57 -10.63 10.18
C THR A 27 8.99 -12.08 9.92
N ASP A 28 8.02 -12.98 9.98
CA ASP A 28 8.18 -14.38 9.57
C ASP A 28 8.28 -14.44 8.03
N ASN A 29 8.99 -15.46 7.50
CA ASN A 29 9.06 -15.73 6.06
C ASN A 29 7.69 -15.99 5.40
N ARG A 30 6.66 -16.23 6.22
CA ARG A 30 5.28 -16.41 5.76
C ARG A 30 4.50 -15.11 5.61
N ILE A 31 5.09 -13.98 6.00
CA ILE A 31 4.43 -12.68 5.90
C ILE A 31 4.59 -12.15 4.46
N ILE A 32 3.46 -11.79 3.88
CA ILE A 32 3.38 -11.16 2.55
C ILE A 32 3.33 -9.65 2.77
N ARG A 33 4.09 -8.91 1.98
CA ARG A 33 4.14 -7.44 2.05
C ARG A 33 3.39 -6.83 0.89
N GLY A 34 2.75 -5.68 1.15
CA GLY A 34 2.08 -4.90 0.14
C GLY A 34 2.98 -3.82 -0.43
N PHE A 35 2.99 -3.71 -1.76
CA PHE A 35 3.73 -2.68 -2.49
C PHE A 35 2.78 -1.94 -3.41
N VAL A 36 3.00 -0.64 -3.59
CA VAL A 36 2.17 0.19 -4.45
C VAL A 36 2.91 0.48 -5.75
N PHE A 37 2.29 0.12 -6.88
CA PHE A 37 2.75 0.56 -8.18
C PHE A 37 2.15 1.94 -8.48
N LYS A 38 3.02 2.92 -8.66
CA LYS A 38 2.65 4.33 -8.81
C LYS A 38 2.92 4.83 -10.23
N SER A 39 2.17 5.85 -10.63
CA SER A 39 2.38 6.50 -11.91
C SER A 39 3.69 7.29 -11.94
N GLU A 40 4.43 7.16 -13.03
CA GLU A 40 5.58 8.01 -13.36
C GLU A 40 5.19 9.26 -14.15
N PHE A 41 3.95 9.33 -14.61
CA PHE A 41 3.43 10.42 -15.44
C PHE A 41 2.48 11.31 -14.63
N ALA A 42 2.55 12.63 -14.91
CA ALA A 42 1.66 13.60 -14.29
C ALA A 42 0.23 13.53 -14.86
N HIS A 43 0.11 13.29 -16.16
CA HIS A 43 -1.17 13.12 -16.85
C HIS A 43 -1.02 12.07 -17.94
N ALA A 44 -1.82 11.01 -17.84
CA ALA A 44 -1.82 9.96 -18.83
C ALA A 44 -3.15 9.20 -18.82
N LYS A 45 -3.54 8.67 -19.95
CA LYS A 45 -4.67 7.73 -20.03
C LYS A 45 -4.15 6.31 -19.88
N ILE A 46 -4.88 5.52 -19.12
CA ILE A 46 -4.67 4.08 -19.03
C ILE A 46 -5.51 3.44 -20.12
N LEU A 47 -4.89 3.05 -21.22
CA LEU A 47 -5.59 2.45 -22.35
C LEU A 47 -5.93 0.98 -22.07
N SER A 48 -4.96 0.25 -21.58
CA SER A 48 -5.10 -1.16 -21.20
C SER A 48 -3.93 -1.57 -20.32
N PHE A 49 -4.09 -2.67 -19.62
CA PHE A 49 -3.00 -3.30 -18.90
C PHE A 49 -3.18 -4.83 -18.93
N ASP A 50 -2.06 -5.52 -18.95
CA ASP A 50 -2.02 -6.97 -18.87
C ASP A 50 -1.13 -7.36 -17.68
N LEU A 51 -1.74 -8.01 -16.70
CA LEU A 51 -1.09 -8.44 -15.48
C LEU A 51 -0.68 -9.92 -15.51
N SER A 52 -0.93 -10.62 -16.64
CA SER A 52 -0.73 -12.05 -16.71
C SER A 52 0.71 -12.47 -16.44
N GLU A 53 1.69 -11.78 -17.00
CA GLU A 53 3.11 -12.07 -16.75
C GLU A 53 3.56 -11.69 -15.34
N ALA A 54 3.10 -10.55 -14.84
CA ALA A 54 3.40 -10.12 -13.48
C ALA A 54 2.87 -11.12 -12.44
N LYS A 55 1.69 -11.67 -12.65
CA LYS A 55 1.11 -12.69 -11.77
C LYS A 55 1.85 -14.02 -11.82
N LYS A 56 2.63 -14.30 -12.87
CA LYS A 56 3.43 -15.52 -13.00
C LYS A 56 4.76 -15.44 -12.24
N VAL A 57 5.20 -14.27 -11.81
CA VAL A 57 6.45 -14.13 -11.07
C VAL A 57 6.33 -14.90 -9.75
N LYS A 58 7.29 -15.80 -9.51
CA LYS A 58 7.31 -16.60 -8.29
C LYS A 58 7.48 -15.69 -7.08
N GLY A 59 6.60 -15.84 -6.10
CA GLY A 59 6.58 -15.00 -4.89
C GLY A 59 5.59 -13.85 -4.94
N VAL A 60 4.95 -13.59 -6.08
CA VAL A 60 3.81 -12.68 -6.20
C VAL A 60 2.54 -13.46 -5.88
N HIS A 61 1.83 -13.06 -4.84
CA HIS A 61 0.62 -13.74 -4.38
C HIS A 61 -0.65 -13.12 -4.95
N ALA A 62 -0.67 -11.81 -5.12
CA ALA A 62 -1.81 -11.12 -5.72
C ALA A 62 -1.40 -9.76 -6.29
N ILE A 63 -2.14 -9.32 -7.30
CA ILE A 63 -2.08 -7.96 -7.82
C ILE A 63 -3.51 -7.43 -7.86
N VAL A 64 -3.75 -6.32 -7.18
CA VAL A 64 -5.06 -5.70 -7.05
C VAL A 64 -5.12 -4.45 -7.90
N SER A 65 -6.12 -4.36 -8.77
CA SER A 65 -6.44 -3.18 -9.56
C SER A 65 -7.74 -2.53 -9.05
N TYR A 66 -8.15 -1.43 -9.67
CA TYR A 66 -9.41 -0.78 -9.34
C TYR A 66 -10.62 -1.72 -9.47
N LYS A 67 -10.54 -2.72 -10.33
CA LYS A 67 -11.62 -3.70 -10.55
C LYS A 67 -11.83 -4.64 -9.36
N ASP A 68 -10.82 -4.80 -8.52
CA ASP A 68 -10.85 -5.73 -7.40
C ASP A 68 -11.33 -5.08 -6.10
N ILE A 69 -11.60 -3.78 -6.10
CA ILE A 69 -12.06 -3.05 -4.92
C ILE A 69 -13.53 -3.41 -4.66
N PRO A 70 -13.87 -3.94 -3.47
CA PRO A 70 -15.22 -4.45 -3.19
C PRO A 70 -16.27 -3.37 -2.91
N GLY A 71 -15.97 -2.12 -3.05
CA GLY A 71 -16.88 -1.00 -2.86
C GLY A 71 -16.63 0.07 -3.89
N GLU A 72 -16.84 1.30 -3.51
CA GLU A 72 -16.50 2.43 -4.39
C GLU A 72 -14.98 2.62 -4.45
N ASN A 73 -14.44 2.77 -5.66
CA ASN A 73 -13.03 3.11 -5.88
C ASN A 73 -12.83 4.62 -5.72
N GLN A 74 -13.32 5.17 -4.61
CA GLN A 74 -13.21 6.59 -4.33
C GLN A 74 -12.95 6.84 -2.86
N MET A 75 -12.24 7.90 -2.58
CA MET A 75 -12.01 8.36 -1.23
C MET A 75 -12.09 9.89 -1.18
N GLY A 76 -12.31 10.39 0.01
CA GLY A 76 -12.50 11.81 0.28
C GLY A 76 -13.47 11.95 1.44
N PRO A 77 -13.19 12.82 2.42
CA PRO A 77 -14.03 12.92 3.61
C PRO A 77 -15.38 13.60 3.34
N VAL A 78 -15.47 14.44 2.32
CA VAL A 78 -16.70 15.18 1.98
C VAL A 78 -17.11 14.93 0.54
N ILE A 79 -16.19 15.07 -0.41
CA ILE A 79 -16.40 14.80 -1.83
C ILE A 79 -15.60 13.56 -2.22
N HIS A 80 -16.27 12.55 -2.76
CA HIS A 80 -15.63 11.32 -3.23
C HIS A 80 -15.16 11.50 -4.68
N ASP A 81 -14.14 12.33 -4.88
CA ASP A 81 -13.60 12.69 -6.18
C ASP A 81 -12.20 12.11 -6.47
N GLU A 82 -11.62 11.41 -5.52
CA GLU A 82 -10.29 10.81 -5.64
C GLU A 82 -10.40 9.28 -5.69
N GLU A 83 -9.82 8.69 -6.74
CA GLU A 83 -9.79 7.24 -6.86
C GLU A 83 -8.76 6.61 -5.94
N VAL A 84 -9.09 5.49 -5.31
CA VAL A 84 -8.14 4.70 -4.51
C VAL A 84 -7.05 4.12 -5.40
N LEU A 85 -7.45 3.50 -6.52
CA LEU A 85 -6.55 3.03 -7.58
C LEU A 85 -7.03 3.60 -8.91
N ALA A 86 -6.11 4.14 -9.70
CA ALA A 86 -6.43 4.76 -10.98
C ALA A 86 -7.11 3.76 -11.93
N SER A 87 -8.21 4.17 -12.55
CA SER A 87 -9.00 3.32 -13.44
C SER A 87 -8.77 3.63 -14.92
N GLN A 88 -8.96 4.88 -15.33
CA GLN A 88 -8.91 5.30 -16.74
C GLN A 88 -7.78 6.26 -17.03
N LYS A 89 -7.39 7.07 -16.06
CA LYS A 89 -6.36 8.08 -16.21
C LYS A 89 -5.63 8.29 -14.89
N VAL A 90 -4.40 8.77 -15.00
CA VAL A 90 -3.64 9.29 -13.87
C VAL A 90 -3.58 10.80 -13.98
N GLY A 91 -3.70 11.48 -12.84
CA GLY A 91 -3.75 12.93 -12.75
C GLY A 91 -2.53 13.55 -12.07
N PHE A 92 -1.65 12.76 -11.47
CA PHE A 92 -0.45 13.25 -10.81
C PHE A 92 0.62 12.15 -10.70
N ILE A 93 1.88 12.57 -10.60
CA ILE A 93 3.00 11.66 -10.37
C ILE A 93 2.85 11.02 -8.99
N GLY A 94 3.00 9.72 -8.92
CA GLY A 94 2.87 8.96 -7.68
C GLY A 94 1.45 8.47 -7.38
N GLN A 95 0.50 8.72 -8.26
CA GLN A 95 -0.85 8.17 -8.11
C GLN A 95 -0.81 6.63 -8.17
N ALA A 96 -1.46 5.98 -7.21
CA ALA A 96 -1.51 4.53 -7.12
C ALA A 96 -2.34 3.93 -8.25
N ILE A 97 -1.80 2.90 -8.91
CA ILE A 97 -2.46 2.17 -10.00
C ILE A 97 -2.75 0.73 -9.59
N PHE A 98 -1.77 0.05 -9.00
CA PHE A 98 -1.90 -1.32 -8.53
C PHE A 98 -1.33 -1.48 -7.13
N LEU A 99 -1.88 -2.47 -6.41
CA LEU A 99 -1.29 -2.99 -5.18
C LEU A 99 -0.77 -4.38 -5.46
N ILE A 100 0.45 -4.67 -5.04
CA ILE A 100 1.11 -5.94 -5.26
C ILE A 100 1.38 -6.59 -3.91
N ALA A 101 0.90 -7.82 -3.73
CA ALA A 101 1.21 -8.63 -2.56
C ALA A 101 2.32 -9.61 -2.94
N ALA A 102 3.51 -9.41 -2.40
CA ALA A 102 4.69 -10.19 -2.71
C ALA A 102 5.49 -10.53 -1.44
N GLU A 103 6.36 -11.52 -1.55
CA GLU A 103 7.17 -11.98 -0.42
C GLU A 103 8.24 -10.96 -0.01
N ASN A 104 8.79 -10.21 -0.97
CA ASN A 104 9.76 -9.15 -0.71
C ASN A 104 9.75 -8.10 -1.83
N GLU A 105 10.52 -7.03 -1.62
CA GLU A 105 10.60 -5.89 -2.55
C GLU A 105 11.22 -6.27 -3.91
N GLU A 106 12.22 -7.14 -3.92
CA GLU A 106 12.86 -7.58 -5.16
C GLU A 106 11.87 -8.29 -6.08
N ILE A 107 11.03 -9.15 -5.53
CA ILE A 107 9.99 -9.86 -6.26
C ILE A 107 8.93 -8.88 -6.79
N ALA A 108 8.54 -7.91 -5.97
CA ALA A 108 7.60 -6.87 -6.40
C ALA A 108 8.18 -6.04 -7.56
N ASN A 109 9.45 -5.66 -7.50
CA ASN A 109 10.13 -4.92 -8.55
C ASN A 109 10.27 -5.73 -9.84
N GLU A 110 10.50 -7.03 -9.74
CA GLU A 110 10.52 -7.94 -10.89
C GLU A 110 9.15 -7.98 -11.59
N ALA A 111 8.07 -8.00 -10.82
CA ALA A 111 6.72 -7.98 -11.37
C ALA A 111 6.37 -6.64 -12.06
N ILE A 112 6.96 -5.54 -11.61
CA ILE A 112 6.77 -4.21 -12.19
C ILE A 112 7.54 -4.06 -13.51
N GLY A 113 8.70 -4.66 -13.59
CA GLY A 113 9.63 -4.56 -14.73
C GLY A 113 9.17 -5.10 -16.07
#